data_72f2a612ff04cc50aa1efce7c64d9378
#
_entry.id   72f2a612ff04cc50aa1efce7c64d9378
#
_cell.length_a   1.000
_cell.length_b   1.000
_cell.length_c   1.000
_cell.angle_alpha   90.00
_cell.angle_beta   90.00
_cell.angle_gamma   90.00
#
_symmetry.space_group_name_H-M   'P 1'
#
loop_
_entity.id
_entity.type
_entity.pdbx_description
1 polymer ?
#
loop_
_entity_poly.entity_id
_entity_poly.type
_entity_poly.pdbx_seq_one_letter_code
_entity_poly.pdbx_strand_id
1 'polypeptide(L)'
;MNKHTLTRISEEAFHELTRIKQTTNLPHQTVMQLAIAKEVTESDLLKYPVSKGRRHIRITKNALATLKELNNFKIDIARLLSIKIHKLSMGV
;
A
#
# COMPACT_ATOMS: atom_id res chain seq x y z
N MET A 1 -10.78 13.15 -18.04
CA MET A 1 -9.78 13.41 -17.00
C MET A 1 -9.29 12.10 -16.39
N ASN A 2 -7.99 11.95 -16.27
CA ASN A 2 -7.43 10.75 -15.69
C ASN A 2 -7.51 10.80 -14.15
N LYS A 3 -8.29 9.90 -13.57
CA LYS A 3 -8.46 9.81 -12.11
C LYS A 3 -7.38 8.96 -11.44
N HIS A 4 -6.51 8.34 -12.24
CA HIS A 4 -5.52 7.41 -11.75
C HIS A 4 -4.11 7.95 -11.98
N THR A 5 -3.19 7.49 -11.16
CA THR A 5 -1.77 7.75 -11.30
C THR A 5 -1.01 6.49 -10.92
N LEU A 6 0.30 6.53 -11.04
CA LEU A 6 1.15 5.42 -10.65
C LEU A 6 1.87 5.77 -9.35
N THR A 7 2.04 4.78 -8.50
CA THR A 7 2.93 4.86 -7.34
C THR A 7 3.76 3.60 -7.31
N ARG A 8 4.71 3.54 -6.40
CA ARG A 8 5.61 2.39 -6.28
C ARG A 8 5.42 1.68 -4.97
N ILE A 9 5.62 0.38 -4.99
CA ILE A 9 5.68 -0.46 -3.79
C ILE A 9 6.85 -1.43 -3.92
N SER A 10 7.21 -2.06 -2.82
CA SER A 10 8.25 -3.08 -2.83
C SER A 10 7.82 -4.29 -3.62
N GLU A 11 8.79 -5.08 -4.06
CA GLU A 11 8.53 -6.34 -4.75
C GLU A 11 7.70 -7.27 -3.88
N GLU A 12 8.04 -7.38 -2.60
CA GLU A 12 7.33 -8.23 -1.64
C GLU A 12 5.88 -7.78 -1.47
N ALA A 13 5.66 -6.47 -1.35
CA ALA A 13 4.30 -5.93 -1.24
C ALA A 13 3.49 -6.18 -2.51
N PHE A 14 4.13 -6.14 -3.67
CA PHE A 14 3.47 -6.46 -4.93
C PHE A 14 2.96 -7.90 -4.94
N HIS A 15 3.78 -8.86 -4.49
CA HIS A 15 3.36 -10.26 -4.39
C HIS A 15 2.22 -10.43 -3.39
N GLU A 16 2.28 -9.75 -2.26
CA GLU A 16 1.21 -9.76 -1.26
C GLU A 16 -0.10 -9.20 -1.84
N LEU A 17 0.00 -8.10 -2.57
CA LEU A 17 -1.15 -7.46 -3.21
C LEU A 17 -1.80 -8.43 -4.21
N THR A 18 -1.00 -9.10 -5.03
CA THR A 18 -1.49 -10.08 -5.98
C THR A 18 -2.21 -11.22 -5.26
N ARG A 19 -1.63 -11.73 -4.17
CA ARG A 19 -2.23 -12.79 -3.37
C ARG A 19 -3.58 -12.36 -2.78
N ILE A 20 -3.65 -11.15 -2.24
CA ILE A 20 -4.89 -10.61 -1.67
C ILE A 20 -5.98 -10.56 -2.75
N LYS A 21 -5.65 -10.05 -3.93
CA LYS A 21 -6.63 -9.96 -5.03
C LYS A 21 -7.13 -11.33 -5.46
N GLN A 22 -6.25 -12.32 -5.51
CA GLN A 22 -6.62 -13.69 -5.87
C GLN A 22 -7.47 -14.36 -4.80
N THR A 23 -7.13 -14.16 -3.54
CA THR A 23 -7.81 -14.77 -2.39
C THR A 23 -9.19 -14.18 -2.18
N THR A 24 -9.32 -12.86 -2.28
CA THR A 24 -10.57 -12.15 -1.99
C THR A 24 -11.46 -11.94 -3.19
N ASN A 25 -10.90 -12.03 -4.39
CA ASN A 25 -11.60 -11.73 -5.64
C ASN A 25 -12.13 -10.30 -5.72
N LEU A 26 -11.56 -9.39 -4.94
CA LEU A 26 -11.96 -8.00 -4.92
C LEU A 26 -11.26 -7.21 -6.03
N PRO A 27 -11.92 -6.17 -6.57
CA PRO A 27 -11.27 -5.28 -7.53
C PRO A 27 -10.03 -4.61 -6.93
N HIS A 28 -9.06 -4.30 -7.79
CA HIS A 28 -7.79 -3.70 -7.38
C HIS A 28 -8.00 -2.45 -6.51
N GLN A 29 -8.86 -1.53 -6.93
CA GLN A 29 -9.04 -0.28 -6.20
C GLN A 29 -9.72 -0.49 -4.84
N THR A 30 -10.57 -1.50 -4.72
CA THR A 30 -11.15 -1.86 -3.43
C THR A 30 -10.07 -2.37 -2.48
N VAL A 31 -9.18 -3.23 -2.96
CA VAL A 31 -8.05 -3.72 -2.16
C VAL A 31 -7.15 -2.56 -1.74
N MET A 32 -6.89 -1.61 -2.64
CA MET A 32 -6.08 -0.43 -2.32
C MET A 32 -6.72 0.41 -1.21
N GLN A 33 -8.03 0.62 -1.25
CA GLN A 33 -8.75 1.35 -0.21
C GLN A 33 -8.64 0.65 1.14
N LEU A 34 -8.80 -0.67 1.16
CA LEU A 34 -8.67 -1.46 2.39
C LEU A 34 -7.24 -1.37 2.96
N ALA A 35 -6.24 -1.42 2.10
CA ALA A 35 -4.85 -1.31 2.53
C ALA A 35 -4.56 0.08 3.13
N ILE A 36 -5.00 1.14 2.45
CA ILE A 36 -4.76 2.51 2.90
C ILE A 36 -5.42 2.77 4.25
N ALA A 37 -6.55 2.12 4.54
CA ALA A 37 -7.24 2.24 5.82
C ALA A 37 -6.47 1.59 6.98
N LYS A 38 -5.48 0.74 6.71
CA LYS A 38 -4.68 0.13 7.76
C LYS A 38 -3.77 1.17 8.40
N GLU A 39 -3.77 1.18 9.73
CA GLU A 39 -2.94 2.09 10.50
C GLU A 39 -1.51 1.58 10.58
N VAL A 40 -0.53 2.47 10.41
CA VAL A 40 0.88 2.15 10.57
C VAL A 40 1.37 2.77 11.87
N THR A 41 1.96 1.95 12.73
CA THR A 41 2.48 2.39 14.02
C THR A 41 4.01 2.44 13.97
N GLU A 42 4.60 3.05 14.97
CA GLU A 42 6.06 3.09 15.13
C GLU A 42 6.63 1.67 15.16
N SER A 43 5.94 0.76 15.83
CA SER A 43 6.31 -0.65 15.91
C SER A 43 6.39 -1.30 14.52
N ASP A 44 5.47 -0.93 13.63
CA ASP A 44 5.47 -1.44 12.25
C ASP A 44 6.71 -1.00 11.48
N LEU A 45 7.21 0.21 11.74
CA LEU A 45 8.41 0.71 11.08
C LEU A 45 9.64 -0.12 11.46
N LEU A 46 9.66 -0.66 12.67
CA LEU A 46 10.74 -1.53 13.12
C LEU A 46 10.58 -2.97 12.62
N LYS A 47 9.33 -3.41 12.48
CA LYS A 47 9.02 -4.79 12.08
C LYS A 47 9.25 -5.03 10.59
N TYR A 48 8.90 -4.06 9.75
CA TYR A 48 8.99 -4.22 8.30
C TYR A 48 10.25 -3.54 7.79
N PRO A 49 11.18 -4.29 7.17
CA PRO A 49 12.43 -3.72 6.69
C PRO A 49 12.22 -2.70 5.58
N VAL A 50 13.14 -1.76 5.50
CA VAL A 50 13.13 -0.78 4.41
C VAL A 50 13.43 -1.50 3.11
N SER A 51 12.54 -1.34 2.14
CA SER A 51 12.78 -1.83 0.79
C SER A 51 12.43 -0.72 -0.20
N LYS A 52 13.13 -0.71 -1.32
CA LYS A 52 12.88 0.29 -2.37
C LYS A 52 11.62 -0.07 -3.14
N GLY A 53 10.87 0.94 -3.54
CA GLY A 53 9.74 0.75 -4.43
C GLY A 53 10.23 0.40 -5.82
N ARG A 54 9.98 -0.82 -6.25
CA ARG A 54 10.42 -1.35 -7.55
C ARG A 54 9.30 -1.65 -8.52
N ARG A 55 8.07 -1.78 -8.00
CA ARG A 55 6.93 -2.15 -8.83
C ARG A 55 5.93 -1.00 -8.86
N HIS A 56 5.55 -0.61 -10.07
CA HIS A 56 4.53 0.40 -10.25
C HIS A 56 3.16 -0.24 -10.12
N ILE A 57 2.26 0.45 -9.42
CA ILE A 57 0.86 0.06 -9.34
C ILE A 57 -0.01 1.28 -9.61
N ARG A 58 -1.21 1.03 -10.09
CA ARG A 58 -2.19 2.07 -10.34
C ARG A 58 -2.93 2.41 -9.05
N ILE A 59 -3.09 3.69 -8.79
CA ILE A 59 -3.80 4.20 -7.61
C ILE A 59 -4.63 5.41 -8.05
N THR A 60 -5.77 5.63 -7.41
CA THR A 60 -6.51 6.86 -7.67
C THR A 60 -5.77 8.06 -7.08
N LYS A 61 -5.92 9.22 -7.69
CA LYS A 61 -5.30 10.44 -7.18
C LYS A 61 -5.82 10.78 -5.77
N ASN A 62 -7.10 10.52 -5.51
CA ASN A 62 -7.69 10.74 -4.19
C ASN A 62 -7.07 9.79 -3.14
N ALA A 63 -6.87 8.53 -3.50
CA ALA A 63 -6.23 7.56 -2.61
C ALA A 63 -4.79 7.96 -2.30
N LEU A 64 -4.06 8.44 -3.30
CA LEU A 64 -2.69 8.91 -3.10
C LEU A 64 -2.66 10.13 -2.17
N ALA A 65 -3.59 11.07 -2.35
CA ALA A 65 -3.69 12.24 -1.47
C ALA A 65 -3.97 11.82 -0.03
N THR A 66 -4.90 10.88 0.17
CA THR A 66 -5.20 10.34 1.50
C THR A 66 -3.97 9.69 2.11
N LEU A 67 -3.24 8.92 1.32
CA LEU A 67 -2.02 8.24 1.77
C LEU A 67 -0.97 9.26 2.25
N LYS A 68 -0.82 10.35 1.52
CA LYS A 68 0.10 11.44 1.91
C LYS A 68 -0.33 12.12 3.21
N GLU A 69 -1.62 12.32 3.39
CA GLU A 69 -2.17 12.90 4.62
C GLU A 69 -1.95 11.98 5.83
N LEU A 70 -2.02 10.67 5.62
CA LEU A 70 -1.83 9.68 6.69
C LEU A 70 -0.36 9.40 6.99
N ASN A 71 0.55 10.04 6.28
CA ASN A 71 1.99 9.83 6.44
C ASN A 71 2.54 10.62 7.62
N ASN A 72 2.15 10.23 8.83
CA ASN A 72 2.53 10.92 10.06
C ASN A 72 4.01 10.81 10.38
N PHE A 73 4.66 9.75 9.90
CA PHE A 73 6.09 9.51 10.15
C PHE A 73 6.98 10.13 9.08
N LYS A 74 6.38 10.73 8.05
CA LYS A 74 7.11 11.39 6.95
C LYS A 74 8.12 10.47 6.28
N ILE A 75 7.75 9.22 6.12
CA ILE A 75 8.55 8.21 5.41
C ILE A 75 8.21 8.23 3.92
N ASP A 76 9.01 7.51 3.13
CA ASP A 76 8.74 7.35 1.71
C ASP A 76 7.35 6.73 1.50
N ILE A 77 6.58 7.28 0.54
CA ILE A 77 5.24 6.78 0.22
C ILE A 77 5.29 5.32 -0.21
N ALA A 78 6.30 4.92 -0.97
CA ALA A 78 6.47 3.51 -1.36
C ALA A 78 6.58 2.61 -0.13
N ARG A 79 7.33 3.04 0.87
CA ARG A 79 7.48 2.29 2.12
C ARG A 79 6.17 2.24 2.90
N LEU A 80 5.50 3.39 3.04
CA LEU A 80 4.24 3.46 3.78
C LEU A 80 3.19 2.55 3.18
N LEU A 81 2.99 2.63 1.88
CA LEU A 81 2.00 1.81 1.19
C LEU A 81 2.37 0.32 1.25
N SER A 82 3.64 -0.01 1.11
CA SER A 82 4.12 -1.39 1.22
C SER A 82 3.78 -1.99 2.59
N ILE A 83 4.01 -1.24 3.66
CA ILE A 83 3.68 -1.69 5.02
C ILE A 83 2.16 -1.89 5.16
N LYS A 84 1.37 -0.98 4.64
CA LYS A 84 -0.10 -1.08 4.68
C LYS A 84 -0.59 -2.34 3.96
N ILE A 85 0.01 -2.66 2.82
CA ILE A 85 -0.32 -3.87 2.07
C ILE A 85 0.05 -5.12 2.87
N HIS A 86 1.22 -5.15 3.49
CA HIS A 86 1.63 -6.27 4.35
C HIS A 86 0.65 -6.46 5.51
N LYS A 87 0.24 -5.38 6.14
CA LYS A 87 -0.72 -5.45 7.26
C LYS A 87 -2.07 -5.97 6.80
N LEU A 88 -2.55 -5.56 5.64
CA LEU A 88 -3.78 -6.09 5.07
C LEU A 88 -3.63 -7.58 4.78
N SER A 89 -2.51 -7.99 4.22
CA SER A 89 -2.21 -9.37 3.89
C SER A 89 -2.29 -10.30 5.10
N MET A 90 -1.88 -9.82 6.27
CA MET A 90 -1.90 -10.60 7.51
C MET A 90 -3.32 -10.92 7.98
N GLY A 91 -4.31 -10.14 7.57
CA GLY A 91 -5.71 -10.34 7.94
C GLY A 91 -6.53 -11.13 6.91
N VAL A 92 -5.89 -11.58 5.85
CA VAL A 92 -6.58 -12.27 4.75
C VAL A 92 -6.27 -13.75 4.72
#